data_72b24d32816371516dcd22ec322f771c
#
_entry.id   72b24d32816371516dcd22ec322f771c
#
_cell.length_a   1.000
_cell.length_b   1.000
_cell.length_c   1.000
_cell.angle_alpha   90.00
_cell.angle_beta   90.00
_cell.angle_gamma   90.00
#
_symmetry.space_group_name_H-M   'P 1'
#
loop_
_entity.id
_entity.type
_entity.pdbx_description
1 polymer ?
#
loop_
_entity_poly.entity_id
_entity_poly.type
_entity_poly.pdbx_seq_one_letter_code
_entity_poly.pdbx_strand_id
1 'polypeptide(L)'
;MNIFDYMRQNNMEKESPLAARLRPRSLEEVVGQQHIIGKDKLLYRAIKADKLSSIIFYGPPGTGKTTLAKVIAASTSSEFMQINATTSGKKDMEEVVEKAKNNQGMYGKKTILFIDEIHRFNKGQQDYLLPFVEDGTIILIGATTENPYFEVNGALISRSIIFELKPLSIEDIKSLIQRALTDTERGLGSFRAEIEEDALDFLAEYSGGDARHALNAIELGVLTTERSEDEKIHITLEVAKECIQKRSLKYDKTGDNHYDTISAFIKSMRGSDPDAALYYLARMLKAGEDIIFIARRIMICAAEDVGMADPQALVVATNASLAIERIGMPEAQIILAEAATYVATAPKSNRSYMGVVYAMEEVEKSGSLPIPTHLQDAHYKGAAKLGHGDGYKYAHDYPNDYVEQQYLPYELNGKEFYQPSGNGYEVKIKDHMKFLKDNVEKKEKP
;
A
#
# COMPACT_ATOMS: atom_id res chain seq x y z
N MET A 1 -12.63 38.70 -20.60
CA MET A 1 -11.23 38.25 -20.70
C MET A 1 -10.44 39.35 -21.33
N ASN A 2 -9.48 39.97 -20.61
CA ASN A 2 -8.66 41.05 -21.10
C ASN A 2 -7.59 40.51 -22.05
N ILE A 3 -7.16 41.27 -23.06
CA ILE A 3 -6.15 40.87 -24.05
C ILE A 3 -4.82 40.44 -23.37
N PHE A 4 -4.50 41.03 -22.21
CA PHE A 4 -3.36 40.67 -21.38
C PHE A 4 -3.54 39.31 -20.70
N ASP A 5 -4.76 38.94 -20.30
CA ASP A 5 -5.06 37.63 -19.72
C ASP A 5 -4.95 36.55 -20.81
N TYR A 6 -5.39 36.83 -22.02
CA TYR A 6 -5.26 35.92 -23.19
C TYR A 6 -3.79 35.73 -23.59
N MET A 7 -3.00 36.82 -23.64
CA MET A 7 -1.56 36.75 -23.95
C MET A 7 -0.80 35.98 -22.84
N ARG A 8 -1.15 36.24 -21.58
CA ARG A 8 -0.55 35.54 -20.44
C ARG A 8 -0.86 34.05 -20.46
N GLN A 9 -2.09 33.69 -20.77
CA GLN A 9 -2.53 32.30 -20.88
C GLN A 9 -1.84 31.56 -22.04
N ASN A 10 -1.69 32.22 -23.20
CA ASN A 10 -0.99 31.65 -24.36
C ASN A 10 0.54 31.50 -24.12
N ASN A 11 1.16 32.43 -23.43
CA ASN A 11 2.57 32.33 -23.08
C ASN A 11 2.79 31.24 -22.01
N MET A 12 1.93 31.17 -20.99
CA MET A 12 1.98 30.09 -19.98
C MET A 12 1.79 28.71 -20.59
N GLU A 13 0.94 28.55 -21.61
CA GLU A 13 0.78 27.28 -22.33
C GLU A 13 2.05 26.89 -23.09
N LYS A 14 2.74 27.83 -23.72
CA LYS A 14 3.98 27.58 -24.47
C LYS A 14 5.19 27.30 -23.57
N GLU A 15 5.25 27.92 -22.40
CA GLU A 15 6.33 27.75 -21.42
C GLU A 15 6.09 26.57 -20.44
N SER A 16 4.92 25.94 -20.51
CA SER A 16 4.63 24.79 -19.64
C SER A 16 5.47 23.57 -20.04
N PRO A 17 5.83 22.69 -19.09
CA PRO A 17 6.58 21.46 -19.39
C PRO A 17 5.94 20.62 -20.49
N LEU A 18 6.73 19.98 -21.33
CA LEU A 18 6.29 19.16 -22.47
C LEU A 18 5.21 18.15 -22.08
N ALA A 19 5.35 17.50 -20.95
CA ALA A 19 4.37 16.57 -20.40
C ALA A 19 3.00 17.21 -20.11
N ALA A 20 2.94 18.52 -19.92
CA ALA A 20 1.68 19.25 -19.76
C ALA A 20 1.11 19.69 -21.12
N ARG A 21 1.95 20.12 -22.04
CA ARG A 21 1.55 20.54 -23.40
C ARG A 21 1.00 19.39 -24.23
N LEU A 22 1.62 18.20 -24.14
CA LEU A 22 1.23 17.01 -24.89
C LEU A 22 0.07 16.21 -24.25
N ARG A 23 -0.58 16.75 -23.22
CA ARG A 23 -1.75 16.06 -22.64
C ARG A 23 -2.80 15.80 -23.70
N PRO A 24 -3.33 14.56 -23.77
CA PRO A 24 -4.45 14.21 -24.62
C PRO A 24 -5.64 15.18 -24.42
N ARG A 25 -6.28 15.56 -25.53
CA ARG A 25 -7.48 16.39 -25.54
C ARG A 25 -8.75 15.58 -25.79
N SER A 26 -8.59 14.35 -26.29
CA SER A 26 -9.69 13.39 -26.52
C SER A 26 -9.32 11.99 -26.06
N LEU A 27 -10.30 11.09 -25.96
CA LEU A 27 -10.07 9.70 -25.57
C LEU A 27 -9.19 8.95 -26.59
N GLU A 28 -9.30 9.31 -27.86
CA GLU A 28 -8.55 8.73 -28.97
C GLU A 28 -7.05 9.08 -28.91
N GLU A 29 -6.71 10.21 -28.28
CA GLU A 29 -5.33 10.63 -28.09
C GLU A 29 -4.66 9.97 -26.88
N VAL A 30 -5.41 9.31 -26.01
CA VAL A 30 -4.85 8.67 -24.81
C VAL A 30 -4.07 7.43 -25.22
N VAL A 31 -2.79 7.42 -24.86
CA VAL A 31 -1.89 6.30 -25.11
C VAL A 31 -1.96 5.31 -23.94
N GLY A 32 -1.99 4.02 -24.24
CA GLY A 32 -2.11 2.96 -23.24
C GLY A 32 -3.50 2.82 -22.64
N GLN A 33 -3.61 2.13 -21.50
CA GLN A 33 -4.83 1.93 -20.70
C GLN A 33 -6.02 1.31 -21.45
N GLN A 34 -5.81 0.57 -22.53
CA GLN A 34 -6.87 -0.01 -23.36
C GLN A 34 -7.80 -0.96 -22.60
N HIS A 35 -7.34 -1.54 -21.50
CA HIS A 35 -8.14 -2.37 -20.61
C HIS A 35 -9.25 -1.59 -19.90
N ILE A 36 -9.15 -0.25 -19.82
CA ILE A 36 -10.14 0.65 -19.19
C ILE A 36 -10.90 1.45 -20.24
N ILE A 37 -10.19 2.03 -21.23
CA ILE A 37 -10.75 3.00 -22.20
C ILE A 37 -10.99 2.41 -23.58
N GLY A 38 -10.76 1.12 -23.80
CA GLY A 38 -11.12 0.44 -25.06
C GLY A 38 -12.59 0.65 -25.40
N LYS A 39 -12.95 0.69 -26.71
CA LYS A 39 -14.30 1.02 -27.17
C LYS A 39 -15.41 0.13 -26.62
N ASP A 40 -15.08 -1.10 -26.23
CA ASP A 40 -15.96 -2.09 -25.63
C ASP A 40 -16.03 -1.97 -24.07
N LYS A 41 -15.19 -1.17 -23.46
CA LYS A 41 -15.07 -1.07 -22.01
C LYS A 41 -16.13 -0.18 -21.37
N LEU A 42 -16.42 -0.48 -20.11
CA LEU A 42 -17.46 0.21 -19.33
C LEU A 42 -17.26 1.72 -19.30
N LEU A 43 -16.01 2.17 -19.00
CA LEU A 43 -15.72 3.60 -18.88
C LEU A 43 -15.94 4.34 -20.20
N TYR A 44 -15.47 3.79 -21.33
CA TYR A 44 -15.68 4.39 -22.65
C TYR A 44 -17.18 4.55 -22.98
N ARG A 45 -17.98 3.50 -22.73
CA ARG A 45 -19.42 3.52 -22.97
C ARG A 45 -20.15 4.53 -22.07
N ALA A 46 -19.75 4.61 -20.79
CA ALA A 46 -20.30 5.55 -19.83
C ALA A 46 -20.04 7.01 -20.23
N ILE A 47 -18.81 7.31 -20.71
CA ILE A 47 -18.44 8.63 -21.22
C ILE A 47 -19.27 8.99 -22.46
N LYS A 48 -19.36 8.10 -23.45
CA LYS A 48 -20.12 8.34 -24.68
C LYS A 48 -21.63 8.50 -24.44
N ALA A 49 -22.16 7.88 -23.38
CA ALA A 49 -23.58 8.01 -23.00
C ALA A 49 -23.84 9.19 -22.06
N ASP A 50 -22.83 9.96 -21.66
CA ASP A 50 -22.89 11.03 -20.62
C ASP A 50 -23.56 10.55 -19.32
N LYS A 51 -23.26 9.30 -18.93
CA LYS A 51 -23.78 8.61 -17.74
C LYS A 51 -22.64 8.17 -16.82
N LEU A 52 -21.88 9.14 -16.34
CA LEU A 52 -20.80 8.88 -15.41
C LEU A 52 -21.32 8.69 -13.99
N SER A 53 -20.80 7.68 -13.31
CA SER A 53 -20.80 7.54 -11.85
C SER A 53 -19.46 8.03 -11.28
N SER A 54 -19.36 8.13 -9.96
CA SER A 54 -18.09 8.45 -9.33
C SER A 54 -17.05 7.36 -9.60
N ILE A 55 -15.78 7.78 -9.70
CA ILE A 55 -14.65 6.95 -10.14
C ILE A 55 -13.47 7.18 -9.21
N ILE A 56 -12.71 6.13 -8.94
CA ILE A 56 -11.40 6.23 -8.32
C ILE A 56 -10.37 5.60 -9.26
N PHE A 57 -9.42 6.42 -9.71
CA PHE A 57 -8.25 5.97 -10.45
C PHE A 57 -7.10 5.72 -9.49
N TYR A 58 -6.54 4.52 -9.50
CA TYR A 58 -5.32 4.23 -8.76
C TYR A 58 -4.24 3.62 -9.66
N GLY A 59 -2.99 3.71 -9.23
CA GLY A 59 -1.85 3.15 -9.96
C GLY A 59 -0.63 4.07 -9.92
N PRO A 60 0.51 3.65 -10.48
CA PRO A 60 1.79 4.35 -10.39
C PRO A 60 1.75 5.79 -10.92
N PRO A 61 2.70 6.66 -10.53
CA PRO A 61 2.81 8.01 -11.08
C PRO A 61 3.08 7.96 -12.59
N GLY A 62 2.67 9.01 -13.30
CA GLY A 62 2.91 9.15 -14.75
C GLY A 62 2.06 8.27 -15.66
N THR A 63 1.14 7.45 -15.13
CA THR A 63 0.25 6.57 -15.90
C THR A 63 -0.97 7.26 -16.53
N GLY A 64 -1.16 8.56 -16.25
CA GLY A 64 -2.20 9.36 -16.91
C GLY A 64 -3.48 9.59 -16.09
N LYS A 65 -3.53 9.34 -14.76
CA LYS A 65 -4.72 9.54 -13.91
C LYS A 65 -5.37 10.93 -14.08
N THR A 66 -4.59 11.98 -13.85
CA THR A 66 -5.05 13.39 -14.00
C THR A 66 -5.43 13.72 -15.45
N THR A 67 -4.69 13.15 -16.40
CA THR A 67 -4.96 13.34 -17.84
C THR A 67 -6.29 12.72 -18.22
N LEU A 68 -6.53 11.49 -17.80
CA LEU A 68 -7.79 10.78 -18.10
C LEU A 68 -9.00 11.49 -17.47
N ALA A 69 -8.88 11.99 -16.24
CA ALA A 69 -9.93 12.78 -15.61
C ALA A 69 -10.30 14.04 -16.43
N LYS A 70 -9.29 14.77 -16.94
CA LYS A 70 -9.51 15.94 -17.81
C LYS A 70 -10.14 15.59 -19.13
N VAL A 71 -9.69 14.51 -19.77
CA VAL A 71 -10.26 14.03 -21.03
C VAL A 71 -11.72 13.60 -20.86
N ILE A 72 -12.04 12.91 -19.75
CA ILE A 72 -13.42 12.55 -19.40
C ILE A 72 -14.29 13.80 -19.27
N ALA A 73 -13.81 14.78 -18.53
CA ALA A 73 -14.55 16.03 -18.33
C ALA A 73 -14.77 16.78 -19.65
N ALA A 74 -13.75 16.86 -20.50
CA ALA A 74 -13.87 17.48 -21.84
C ALA A 74 -14.80 16.71 -22.78
N SER A 75 -14.99 15.41 -22.55
CA SER A 75 -15.87 14.54 -23.37
C SER A 75 -17.31 14.47 -22.84
N THR A 76 -17.63 15.18 -21.78
CA THR A 76 -18.96 15.23 -21.15
C THR A 76 -19.46 16.66 -21.06
N SER A 77 -20.75 16.86 -20.79
CA SER A 77 -21.36 18.18 -20.60
C SER A 77 -21.15 18.76 -19.21
N SER A 78 -20.31 18.12 -18.39
CA SER A 78 -20.10 18.48 -16.99
C SER A 78 -19.10 19.62 -16.81
N GLU A 79 -19.25 20.42 -15.75
CA GLU A 79 -18.25 21.38 -15.30
C GLU A 79 -17.11 20.64 -14.58
N PHE A 80 -15.86 20.99 -14.91
CA PHE A 80 -14.69 20.37 -14.28
C PHE A 80 -14.08 21.27 -13.21
N MET A 81 -14.02 20.76 -11.98
CA MET A 81 -13.34 21.39 -10.87
C MET A 81 -12.26 20.47 -10.35
N GLN A 82 -11.11 21.04 -10.02
CA GLN A 82 -9.96 20.28 -9.52
C GLN A 82 -9.49 20.85 -8.20
N ILE A 83 -9.26 19.96 -7.24
CA ILE A 83 -8.55 20.23 -6.00
C ILE A 83 -7.41 19.23 -5.81
N ASN A 84 -6.38 19.64 -5.07
CA ASN A 84 -5.27 18.76 -4.71
C ASN A 84 -5.30 18.55 -3.21
N ALA A 85 -5.43 17.29 -2.77
CA ALA A 85 -5.57 16.98 -1.36
C ALA A 85 -4.34 17.29 -0.51
N THR A 86 -3.17 17.51 -1.14
CA THR A 86 -1.95 17.91 -0.42
C THR A 86 -1.93 19.40 -0.03
N THR A 87 -2.65 20.26 -0.77
CA THR A 87 -2.63 21.72 -0.59
C THR A 87 -3.99 22.30 -0.21
N SER A 88 -5.08 21.55 -0.47
CA SER A 88 -6.45 22.03 -0.28
C SER A 88 -7.03 21.60 1.07
N GLY A 89 -7.84 22.46 1.66
CA GLY A 89 -8.50 22.25 2.92
C GLY A 89 -10.04 22.16 2.82
N LYS A 90 -10.70 22.19 3.98
CA LYS A 90 -12.17 22.12 4.07
C LYS A 90 -12.85 23.27 3.33
N LYS A 91 -12.30 24.48 3.39
CA LYS A 91 -12.86 25.66 2.70
C LYS A 91 -12.92 25.50 1.19
N ASP A 92 -11.84 24.95 0.60
CA ASP A 92 -11.80 24.73 -0.85
C ASP A 92 -12.88 23.74 -1.29
N MET A 93 -13.14 22.71 -0.48
CA MET A 93 -14.21 21.76 -0.73
C MET A 93 -15.61 22.41 -0.60
N GLU A 94 -15.81 23.27 0.41
CA GLU A 94 -17.06 24.01 0.60
C GLU A 94 -17.37 24.92 -0.60
N GLU A 95 -16.35 25.65 -1.11
CA GLU A 95 -16.47 26.48 -2.30
C GLU A 95 -16.85 25.68 -3.56
N VAL A 96 -16.24 24.52 -3.75
CA VAL A 96 -16.53 23.61 -4.88
C VAL A 96 -17.97 23.09 -4.78
N VAL A 97 -18.40 22.67 -3.59
CA VAL A 97 -19.76 22.17 -3.36
C VAL A 97 -20.79 23.26 -3.63
N GLU A 98 -20.55 24.49 -3.17
CA GLU A 98 -21.44 25.62 -3.42
C GLU A 98 -21.56 25.94 -4.92
N LYS A 99 -20.44 25.96 -5.64
CA LYS A 99 -20.43 26.14 -7.11
C LYS A 99 -21.17 25.00 -7.80
N ALA A 100 -20.98 23.75 -7.36
CA ALA A 100 -21.66 22.59 -7.93
C ALA A 100 -23.18 22.69 -7.74
N LYS A 101 -23.68 23.08 -6.57
CA LYS A 101 -25.10 23.32 -6.32
C LYS A 101 -25.66 24.43 -7.20
N ASN A 102 -24.91 25.52 -7.37
CA ASN A 102 -25.30 26.63 -8.24
C ASN A 102 -25.36 26.19 -9.72
N ASN A 103 -24.38 25.43 -10.20
CA ASN A 103 -24.36 24.90 -11.55
C ASN A 103 -25.57 23.99 -11.82
N GLN A 104 -25.87 23.10 -10.88
CA GLN A 104 -27.02 22.20 -10.98
C GLN A 104 -28.36 22.96 -10.92
N GLY A 105 -28.50 23.90 -9.98
CA GLY A 105 -29.76 24.64 -9.78
C GLY A 105 -30.04 25.65 -10.88
N MET A 106 -29.04 26.40 -11.38
CA MET A 106 -29.23 27.46 -12.38
C MET A 106 -29.17 26.96 -13.83
N TYR A 107 -28.31 25.94 -14.09
CA TYR A 107 -28.01 25.53 -15.46
C TYR A 107 -28.31 24.06 -15.74
N GLY A 108 -28.77 23.31 -14.74
CA GLY A 108 -28.95 21.85 -14.88
C GLY A 108 -27.64 21.09 -15.20
N LYS A 109 -26.48 21.71 -14.95
CA LYS A 109 -25.17 21.19 -15.35
C LYS A 109 -24.56 20.42 -14.21
N LYS A 110 -24.10 19.19 -14.48
CA LYS A 110 -23.37 18.37 -13.50
C LYS A 110 -21.96 18.89 -13.27
N THR A 111 -21.42 18.65 -12.09
CA THR A 111 -20.05 19.02 -11.76
C THR A 111 -19.23 17.77 -11.50
N ILE A 112 -18.12 17.62 -12.24
CA ILE A 112 -17.06 16.64 -11.95
C ILE A 112 -16.06 17.29 -11.01
N LEU A 113 -15.92 16.75 -9.81
CA LEU A 113 -14.88 17.12 -8.87
C LEU A 113 -13.73 16.12 -8.99
N PHE A 114 -12.61 16.57 -9.53
CA PHE A 114 -11.36 15.81 -9.54
C PHE A 114 -10.54 16.10 -8.29
N ILE A 115 -10.19 15.06 -7.54
CA ILE A 115 -9.33 15.15 -6.35
C ILE A 115 -8.05 14.38 -6.63
N ASP A 116 -6.94 15.12 -6.79
CA ASP A 116 -5.62 14.50 -6.92
C ASP A 116 -5.07 14.13 -5.54
N GLU A 117 -4.46 12.95 -5.43
CA GLU A 117 -3.93 12.34 -4.20
C GLU A 117 -5.00 12.24 -3.08
N ILE A 118 -6.20 11.74 -3.41
CA ILE A 118 -7.37 11.67 -2.49
C ILE A 118 -7.05 11.02 -1.14
N HIS A 119 -6.08 10.10 -1.09
CA HIS A 119 -5.61 9.45 0.13
C HIS A 119 -5.00 10.42 1.15
N ARG A 120 -4.61 11.63 0.74
CA ARG A 120 -4.10 12.69 1.64
C ARG A 120 -5.19 13.39 2.43
N PHE A 121 -6.44 13.27 2.02
CA PHE A 121 -7.57 13.74 2.82
C PHE A 121 -7.80 12.81 4.01
N ASN A 122 -7.97 13.41 5.20
CA ASN A 122 -8.36 12.64 6.37
C ASN A 122 -9.81 12.11 6.24
N LYS A 123 -10.19 11.17 7.09
CA LYS A 123 -11.52 10.54 7.06
C LYS A 123 -12.67 11.58 7.12
N GLY A 124 -12.58 12.59 7.97
CA GLY A 124 -13.60 13.63 8.07
C GLY A 124 -13.75 14.49 6.81
N GLN A 125 -12.66 14.72 6.07
CA GLN A 125 -12.70 15.41 4.78
C GLN A 125 -13.33 14.54 3.69
N GLN A 126 -13.02 13.26 3.69
CA GLN A 126 -13.65 12.30 2.79
C GLN A 126 -15.13 12.10 3.09
N ASP A 127 -15.52 12.03 4.37
CA ASP A 127 -16.91 11.94 4.80
C ASP A 127 -17.73 13.17 4.40
N TYR A 128 -17.14 14.35 4.41
CA TYR A 128 -17.81 15.59 3.98
C TYR A 128 -18.33 15.53 2.54
N LEU A 129 -17.70 14.78 1.66
CA LEU A 129 -18.10 14.65 0.26
C LEU A 129 -19.26 13.67 0.05
N LEU A 130 -19.49 12.75 0.98
CA LEU A 130 -20.48 11.67 0.84
C LEU A 130 -21.88 12.14 0.47
N PRO A 131 -22.49 13.11 1.16
CA PRO A 131 -23.85 13.55 0.84
C PRO A 131 -23.98 14.06 -0.60
N PHE A 132 -22.96 14.76 -1.11
CA PHE A 132 -22.94 15.38 -2.45
C PHE A 132 -22.65 14.38 -3.57
N VAL A 133 -22.00 13.27 -3.24
CA VAL A 133 -21.81 12.13 -4.14
C VAL A 133 -23.08 11.29 -4.20
N GLU A 134 -23.76 11.13 -3.05
CA GLU A 134 -25.01 10.38 -2.94
C GLU A 134 -26.17 11.03 -3.68
N ASP A 135 -26.34 12.33 -3.53
CA ASP A 135 -27.43 13.09 -4.18
C ASP A 135 -27.13 13.48 -5.64
N GLY A 136 -25.90 13.19 -6.12
CA GLY A 136 -25.47 13.47 -7.49
C GLY A 136 -25.14 14.93 -7.77
N THR A 137 -25.04 15.79 -6.77
CA THR A 137 -24.54 17.17 -6.89
C THR A 137 -23.13 17.17 -7.48
N ILE A 138 -22.31 16.18 -7.07
CA ILE A 138 -20.93 16.00 -7.51
C ILE A 138 -20.74 14.59 -8.08
N ILE A 139 -20.09 14.50 -9.24
CA ILE A 139 -19.48 13.28 -9.72
C ILE A 139 -18.02 13.31 -9.28
N LEU A 140 -17.63 12.45 -8.33
CA LEU A 140 -16.27 12.39 -7.82
C LEU A 140 -15.38 11.62 -8.79
N ILE A 141 -14.23 12.18 -9.16
CA ILE A 141 -13.11 11.43 -9.75
C ILE A 141 -11.91 11.56 -8.81
N GLY A 142 -11.67 10.55 -7.99
CA GLY A 142 -10.49 10.49 -7.12
C GLY A 142 -9.29 9.91 -7.87
N ALA A 143 -8.10 10.46 -7.66
CA ALA A 143 -6.84 9.87 -8.11
C ALA A 143 -5.93 9.59 -6.93
N THR A 144 -5.27 8.44 -6.95
CA THR A 144 -4.32 8.03 -5.91
C THR A 144 -3.22 7.15 -6.49
N THR A 145 -2.04 7.20 -5.88
CA THR A 145 -0.96 6.25 -6.14
C THR A 145 -1.03 5.03 -5.21
N GLU A 146 -1.89 5.07 -4.20
CA GLU A 146 -2.03 4.06 -3.16
C GLU A 146 -3.27 3.18 -3.39
N ASN A 147 -3.28 1.99 -2.76
CA ASN A 147 -4.43 1.10 -2.86
C ASN A 147 -5.66 1.73 -2.20
N PRO A 148 -6.71 2.05 -2.98
CA PRO A 148 -7.88 2.76 -2.46
C PRO A 148 -8.63 1.99 -1.37
N TYR A 149 -8.55 0.67 -1.34
CA TYR A 149 -9.24 -0.15 -0.33
C TYR A 149 -8.68 0.03 1.08
N PHE A 150 -7.44 0.54 1.22
CA PHE A 150 -6.84 0.84 2.52
C PHE A 150 -6.96 2.31 2.91
N GLU A 151 -6.89 3.21 1.92
CA GLU A 151 -6.68 4.63 2.16
C GLU A 151 -7.92 5.49 1.93
N VAL A 152 -8.87 5.01 1.12
CA VAL A 152 -10.11 5.74 0.84
C VAL A 152 -11.24 5.19 1.70
N ASN A 153 -12.10 6.09 2.19
CA ASN A 153 -13.26 5.71 3.01
C ASN A 153 -14.13 4.67 2.30
N GLY A 154 -14.46 3.58 3.00
CA GLY A 154 -15.30 2.51 2.47
C GLY A 154 -16.66 2.97 1.93
N ALA A 155 -17.22 4.04 2.48
CA ALA A 155 -18.46 4.62 1.99
C ALA A 155 -18.32 5.31 0.62
N LEU A 156 -17.17 5.95 0.32
CA LEU A 156 -16.85 6.47 -1.02
C LEU A 156 -16.55 5.33 -1.99
N ILE A 157 -15.81 4.32 -1.54
CA ILE A 157 -15.50 3.12 -2.32
C ILE A 157 -16.78 2.44 -2.82
N SER A 158 -17.76 2.23 -1.93
CA SER A 158 -19.03 1.56 -2.27
C SER A 158 -19.88 2.33 -3.31
N ARG A 159 -19.60 3.61 -3.52
CA ARG A 159 -20.30 4.53 -4.45
C ARG A 159 -19.48 4.89 -5.69
N SER A 160 -18.30 4.31 -5.82
CA SER A 160 -17.36 4.61 -6.90
C SER A 160 -16.98 3.36 -7.67
N ILE A 161 -16.69 3.52 -8.97
CA ILE A 161 -16.06 2.45 -9.73
C ILE A 161 -14.56 2.65 -9.67
N ILE A 162 -13.84 1.60 -9.31
CA ILE A 162 -12.39 1.63 -9.18
C ILE A 162 -11.75 1.14 -10.47
N PHE A 163 -10.81 1.92 -11.01
CA PHE A 163 -10.02 1.55 -12.16
C PHE A 163 -8.53 1.62 -11.85
N GLU A 164 -7.84 0.51 -12.10
CA GLU A 164 -6.39 0.42 -12.00
C GLU A 164 -5.74 0.90 -13.29
N LEU A 165 -4.88 1.93 -13.20
CA LEU A 165 -4.02 2.34 -14.30
C LEU A 165 -2.68 1.63 -14.19
N LYS A 166 -2.29 0.95 -15.25
CA LYS A 166 -1.02 0.21 -15.32
C LYS A 166 0.11 1.10 -15.84
N PRO A 167 1.37 0.79 -15.51
CA PRO A 167 2.50 1.40 -16.20
C PRO A 167 2.33 1.32 -17.72
N LEU A 168 2.73 2.35 -18.43
CA LEU A 168 2.71 2.33 -19.88
C LEU A 168 3.73 1.30 -20.41
N SER A 169 3.38 0.64 -21.50
CA SER A 169 4.30 -0.28 -22.17
C SER A 169 5.48 0.48 -22.80
N ILE A 170 6.55 -0.22 -23.13
CA ILE A 170 7.69 0.35 -23.85
C ILE A 170 7.23 0.97 -25.17
N GLU A 171 6.36 0.29 -25.90
CA GLU A 171 5.80 0.77 -27.17
C GLU A 171 4.93 2.02 -26.99
N ASP A 172 4.16 2.10 -25.90
CA ASP A 172 3.38 3.30 -25.57
C ASP A 172 4.30 4.49 -25.33
N ILE A 173 5.38 4.30 -24.58
CA ILE A 173 6.38 5.36 -24.29
C ILE A 173 7.11 5.79 -25.56
N LYS A 174 7.54 4.84 -26.41
CA LYS A 174 8.16 5.15 -27.71
C LYS A 174 7.24 6.02 -28.55
N SER A 175 5.97 5.64 -28.64
CA SER A 175 4.95 6.40 -29.37
C SER A 175 4.79 7.83 -28.84
N LEU A 176 4.81 8.02 -27.52
CA LEU A 176 4.75 9.33 -26.89
C LEU A 176 5.99 10.18 -27.19
N ILE A 177 7.18 9.61 -27.15
CA ILE A 177 8.44 10.32 -27.49
C ILE A 177 8.43 10.72 -28.96
N GLN A 178 8.08 9.82 -29.89
CA GLN A 178 7.99 10.12 -31.31
C GLN A 178 6.95 11.21 -31.60
N ARG A 179 5.78 11.14 -30.98
CA ARG A 179 4.79 12.23 -31.05
C ARG A 179 5.34 13.55 -30.52
N ALA A 180 6.09 13.52 -29.42
CA ALA A 180 6.72 14.71 -28.85
C ALA A 180 7.69 15.38 -29.84
N LEU A 181 8.46 14.61 -30.59
CA LEU A 181 9.43 15.12 -31.57
C LEU A 181 8.79 15.58 -32.88
N THR A 182 7.62 15.08 -33.23
CA THR A 182 6.94 15.43 -34.50
C THR A 182 5.87 16.49 -34.40
N ASP A 183 5.23 16.64 -33.23
CA ASP A 183 4.18 17.64 -33.01
C ASP A 183 4.78 19.06 -32.97
N THR A 184 4.47 19.86 -34.01
CA THR A 184 4.99 21.23 -34.15
C THR A 184 4.19 22.25 -33.34
N GLU A 185 2.98 21.94 -32.90
CA GLU A 185 2.10 22.84 -32.15
C GLU A 185 2.35 22.74 -30.63
N ARG A 186 2.37 21.50 -30.10
CA ARG A 186 2.42 21.21 -28.67
C ARG A 186 3.73 20.55 -28.24
N GLY A 187 4.46 19.99 -29.19
CA GLY A 187 5.68 19.23 -28.98
C GLY A 187 6.97 20.00 -29.24
N LEU A 188 7.94 19.27 -29.74
CA LEU A 188 9.29 19.72 -30.05
C LEU A 188 9.57 19.72 -31.57
N GLY A 189 8.54 19.54 -32.43
CA GLY A 189 8.72 19.42 -33.87
C GLY A 189 9.38 20.63 -34.53
N SER A 190 9.25 21.82 -33.96
CA SER A 190 9.94 23.05 -34.42
C SER A 190 11.46 23.01 -34.24
N PHE A 191 11.97 22.15 -33.36
CA PHE A 191 13.41 22.01 -33.11
C PHE A 191 14.12 21.13 -34.16
N ARG A 192 13.38 20.37 -34.97
CA ARG A 192 13.90 19.40 -35.94
C ARG A 192 14.85 18.39 -35.30
N ALA A 193 14.42 17.83 -34.15
CA ALA A 193 15.19 16.84 -33.42
C ALA A 193 14.89 15.44 -33.93
N GLU A 194 15.93 14.62 -34.07
CA GLU A 194 15.88 13.20 -34.40
C GLU A 194 16.47 12.40 -33.23
N ILE A 195 15.92 11.23 -32.96
CA ILE A 195 16.40 10.33 -31.91
C ILE A 195 16.86 9.01 -32.52
N GLU A 196 18.03 8.54 -32.11
CA GLU A 196 18.53 7.22 -32.48
C GLU A 196 17.68 6.11 -31.84
N GLU A 197 17.59 4.94 -32.50
CA GLU A 197 16.71 3.86 -32.07
C GLU A 197 17.12 3.32 -30.67
N ASP A 198 18.40 3.15 -30.42
CA ASP A 198 18.93 2.72 -29.13
C ASP A 198 18.72 3.76 -28.01
N ALA A 199 18.75 5.06 -28.33
CA ALA A 199 18.39 6.13 -27.41
C ALA A 199 16.89 6.11 -27.07
N LEU A 200 16.04 5.86 -28.07
CA LEU A 200 14.60 5.72 -27.90
C LEU A 200 14.25 4.52 -27.02
N ASP A 201 14.88 3.37 -27.29
CA ASP A 201 14.73 2.16 -26.49
C ASP A 201 15.16 2.39 -25.05
N PHE A 202 16.32 3.00 -24.86
CA PHE A 202 16.83 3.34 -23.54
C PHE A 202 15.88 4.24 -22.75
N LEU A 203 15.39 5.34 -23.34
CA LEU A 203 14.45 6.25 -22.67
C LEU A 203 13.13 5.54 -22.33
N ALA A 204 12.62 4.68 -23.22
CA ALA A 204 11.39 3.95 -23.00
C ALA A 204 11.52 2.94 -21.84
N GLU A 205 12.61 2.17 -21.79
CA GLU A 205 12.86 1.21 -20.72
C GLU A 205 13.08 1.89 -19.36
N TYR A 206 13.98 2.89 -19.31
CA TYR A 206 14.34 3.57 -18.08
C TYR A 206 13.25 4.47 -17.50
N SER A 207 12.28 4.91 -18.30
CA SER A 207 11.11 5.62 -17.80
C SER A 207 10.25 4.76 -16.87
N GLY A 208 10.32 3.41 -17.00
CA GLY A 208 9.57 2.46 -16.20
C GLY A 208 8.05 2.64 -16.33
N GLY A 209 7.57 3.04 -17.52
CA GLY A 209 6.17 3.26 -17.81
C GLY A 209 5.61 4.60 -17.31
N ASP A 210 6.47 5.54 -16.88
CA ASP A 210 6.10 6.90 -16.48
C ASP A 210 6.28 7.86 -17.67
N ALA A 211 5.15 8.25 -18.30
CA ALA A 211 5.15 9.18 -19.43
C ALA A 211 5.78 10.54 -19.11
N ARG A 212 5.58 11.05 -17.90
CA ARG A 212 6.13 12.34 -17.48
C ARG A 212 7.64 12.30 -17.42
N HIS A 213 8.19 11.19 -16.91
CA HIS A 213 9.64 11.00 -16.81
C HIS A 213 10.28 10.93 -18.21
N ALA A 214 9.69 10.15 -19.13
CA ALA A 214 10.15 10.04 -20.51
C ALA A 214 10.10 11.38 -21.25
N LEU A 215 8.98 12.10 -21.15
CA LEU A 215 8.78 13.39 -21.82
C LEU A 215 9.69 14.49 -21.28
N ASN A 216 9.96 14.53 -19.98
CA ASN A 216 10.89 15.47 -19.39
C ASN A 216 12.34 15.19 -19.84
N ALA A 217 12.73 13.91 -19.93
CA ALA A 217 14.07 13.53 -20.38
C ALA A 217 14.29 13.94 -21.84
N ILE A 218 13.36 13.66 -22.74
CA ILE A 218 13.50 14.07 -24.16
C ILE A 218 13.43 15.58 -24.33
N GLU A 219 12.59 16.29 -23.54
CA GLU A 219 12.55 17.77 -23.57
C GLU A 219 13.91 18.36 -23.19
N LEU A 220 14.52 17.87 -22.10
CA LEU A 220 15.84 18.30 -21.67
C LEU A 220 16.90 18.02 -22.75
N GLY A 221 16.90 16.82 -23.32
CA GLY A 221 17.83 16.44 -24.40
C GLY A 221 17.76 17.38 -25.60
N VAL A 222 16.55 17.67 -26.08
CA VAL A 222 16.36 18.57 -27.22
C VAL A 222 16.73 20.03 -26.91
N LEU A 223 16.47 20.50 -25.69
CA LEU A 223 16.76 21.89 -25.31
C LEU A 223 18.24 22.15 -24.99
N THR A 224 19.02 21.11 -24.66
CA THR A 224 20.43 21.25 -24.24
C THR A 224 21.44 20.76 -25.26
N THR A 225 21.01 20.04 -26.29
CA THR A 225 21.89 19.53 -27.34
C THR A 225 22.05 20.55 -28.46
N GLU A 226 23.28 20.83 -28.87
CA GLU A 226 23.58 21.73 -29.97
C GLU A 226 23.15 21.12 -31.31
N ARG A 227 22.87 21.98 -32.28
CA ARG A 227 22.55 21.56 -33.66
C ARG A 227 23.81 21.07 -34.36
N SER A 228 23.67 19.99 -35.10
CA SER A 228 24.73 19.48 -35.98
C SER A 228 24.85 20.29 -37.27
N GLU A 229 25.82 19.95 -38.11
CA GLU A 229 26.06 20.61 -39.40
C GLU A 229 24.87 20.55 -40.36
N ASP A 230 23.96 19.59 -40.20
CA ASP A 230 22.73 19.40 -40.95
C ASP A 230 21.53 20.22 -40.39
N GLU A 231 21.80 21.14 -39.44
CA GLU A 231 20.83 21.97 -38.71
C GLU A 231 19.80 21.17 -37.87
N LYS A 232 20.05 19.89 -37.64
CA LYS A 232 19.22 19.04 -36.78
C LYS A 232 19.85 18.84 -35.40
N ILE A 233 19.01 18.44 -34.46
CA ILE A 233 19.43 18.01 -33.13
C ILE A 233 19.40 16.49 -33.10
N HIS A 234 20.52 15.84 -32.84
CA HIS A 234 20.60 14.38 -32.75
C HIS A 234 20.66 13.94 -31.31
N ILE A 235 19.65 13.19 -30.87
CA ILE A 235 19.59 12.60 -29.54
C ILE A 235 20.18 11.21 -29.61
N THR A 236 21.47 11.12 -29.25
CA THR A 236 22.22 9.89 -29.17
C THR A 236 21.97 9.17 -27.83
N LEU A 237 22.43 7.92 -27.73
CA LEU A 237 22.36 7.16 -26.49
C LEU A 237 23.09 7.84 -25.33
N GLU A 238 24.21 8.52 -25.57
CA GLU A 238 24.96 9.29 -24.58
C GLU A 238 24.13 10.45 -24.03
N VAL A 239 23.54 11.23 -24.90
CA VAL A 239 22.63 12.33 -24.53
C VAL A 239 21.44 11.81 -23.73
N ALA A 240 20.83 10.71 -24.16
CA ALA A 240 19.71 10.09 -23.47
C ALA A 240 20.08 9.64 -22.04
N LYS A 241 21.28 9.07 -21.86
CA LYS A 241 21.81 8.66 -20.54
C LYS A 241 22.04 9.84 -19.61
N GLU A 242 22.49 10.97 -20.13
CA GLU A 242 22.72 12.19 -19.34
C GLU A 242 21.38 12.83 -18.91
N CYS A 243 20.38 12.81 -19.78
CA CYS A 243 19.07 13.44 -19.54
C CYS A 243 18.18 12.65 -18.60
N ILE A 244 18.36 11.35 -18.52
CA ILE A 244 17.67 10.50 -17.54
C ILE A 244 18.42 10.61 -16.21
N GLN A 245 17.91 11.44 -15.30
CA GLN A 245 18.34 11.37 -13.92
C GLN A 245 18.06 9.97 -13.39
N LYS A 246 19.11 9.30 -12.85
CA LYS A 246 18.95 8.00 -12.17
C LYS A 246 17.72 8.10 -11.29
N ARG A 247 16.70 7.32 -11.63
CA ARG A 247 15.60 7.07 -10.71
C ARG A 247 16.26 6.56 -9.44
N SER A 248 16.39 7.41 -8.39
CA SER A 248 16.45 6.83 -7.06
C SER A 248 15.27 5.89 -7.07
N LEU A 249 15.49 4.60 -6.75
CA LEU A 249 14.41 3.65 -6.56
C LEU A 249 13.43 4.35 -5.62
N LYS A 250 12.49 5.11 -6.19
CA LYS A 250 11.37 5.66 -5.45
C LYS A 250 10.50 4.48 -5.14
N TYR A 251 10.91 3.80 -4.12
CA TYR A 251 10.05 3.02 -3.29
C TYR A 251 9.03 4.02 -2.77
N ASP A 252 7.86 3.96 -3.36
CA ASP A 252 6.74 4.72 -2.85
C ASP A 252 6.43 4.13 -1.48
N LYS A 253 6.82 4.84 -0.41
CA LYS A 253 6.68 4.37 0.98
C LYS A 253 5.24 4.03 1.36
N THR A 254 4.30 4.29 0.48
CA THR A 254 2.86 4.21 0.67
C THR A 254 2.12 3.50 -0.48
N GLY A 255 2.79 3.07 -1.57
CA GLY A 255 2.15 2.44 -2.72
C GLY A 255 2.04 0.91 -2.64
N ASP A 256 1.27 0.29 -3.53
CA ASP A 256 1.05 -1.18 -3.62
C ASP A 256 2.37 -1.96 -3.65
N ASN A 257 3.41 -1.46 -4.32
CA ASN A 257 4.75 -2.04 -4.33
C ASN A 257 5.41 -2.11 -2.95
N HIS A 258 5.05 -1.20 -2.03
CA HIS A 258 5.51 -1.22 -0.65
C HIS A 258 4.91 -2.41 0.09
N TYR A 259 3.58 -2.51 0.10
CA TYR A 259 2.86 -3.60 0.76
C TYR A 259 3.19 -4.96 0.15
N ASP A 260 3.34 -5.04 -1.17
CA ASP A 260 3.73 -6.26 -1.88
C ASP A 260 5.15 -6.71 -1.52
N THR A 261 6.11 -5.77 -1.42
CA THR A 261 7.48 -6.10 -1.03
C THR A 261 7.56 -6.57 0.41
N ILE A 262 6.84 -5.91 1.34
CA ILE A 262 6.74 -6.31 2.73
C ILE A 262 6.08 -7.70 2.85
N SER A 263 4.97 -7.90 2.13
CA SER A 263 4.28 -9.19 2.09
C SER A 263 5.18 -10.31 1.57
N ALA A 264 5.93 -10.04 0.50
CA ALA A 264 6.90 -10.99 -0.04
C ALA A 264 8.03 -11.28 0.95
N PHE A 265 8.56 -10.26 1.64
CA PHE A 265 9.57 -10.41 2.69
C PHE A 265 9.09 -11.33 3.82
N ILE A 266 7.91 -11.06 4.37
CA ILE A 266 7.32 -11.88 5.44
C ILE A 266 7.07 -13.32 4.95
N LYS A 267 6.48 -13.48 3.75
CA LYS A 267 6.21 -14.79 3.16
C LYS A 267 7.47 -15.59 2.87
N SER A 268 8.57 -14.93 2.51
CA SER A 268 9.87 -15.59 2.32
C SER A 268 10.44 -16.12 3.63
N MET A 269 10.41 -15.34 4.71
CA MET A 269 10.82 -15.81 6.05
C MET A 269 9.91 -16.94 6.55
N ARG A 270 8.60 -16.84 6.36
CA ARG A 270 7.61 -17.87 6.70
C ARG A 270 7.83 -19.14 5.89
N GLY A 271 8.13 -19.02 4.61
CA GLY A 271 8.38 -20.11 3.67
C GLY A 271 9.77 -20.74 3.77
N SER A 272 10.62 -20.24 4.70
CA SER A 272 11.98 -20.73 4.92
C SER A 272 12.92 -20.55 3.70
N ASP A 273 12.75 -19.44 2.98
CA ASP A 273 13.64 -19.03 1.88
C ASP A 273 14.49 -17.82 2.32
N PRO A 274 15.73 -18.05 2.84
CA PRO A 274 16.60 -16.97 3.26
C PRO A 274 17.11 -16.08 2.13
N ASP A 275 17.28 -16.62 0.92
CA ASP A 275 17.76 -15.85 -0.23
C ASP A 275 16.71 -14.84 -0.69
N ALA A 276 15.45 -15.27 -0.80
CA ALA A 276 14.33 -14.37 -1.08
C ALA A 276 14.13 -13.33 0.04
N ALA A 277 14.26 -13.73 1.30
CA ALA A 277 14.16 -12.81 2.44
C ALA A 277 15.24 -11.73 2.35
N LEU A 278 16.49 -12.08 2.10
CA LEU A 278 17.59 -11.13 1.93
C LEU A 278 17.40 -10.23 0.71
N TYR A 279 16.88 -10.76 -0.40
CA TYR A 279 16.59 -9.97 -1.58
C TYR A 279 15.53 -8.89 -1.30
N TYR A 280 14.40 -9.25 -0.67
CA TYR A 280 13.35 -8.30 -0.35
C TYR A 280 13.78 -7.32 0.76
N LEU A 281 14.60 -7.74 1.73
CA LEU A 281 15.25 -6.85 2.69
C LEU A 281 16.11 -5.80 1.98
N ALA A 282 16.98 -6.23 1.07
CA ALA A 282 17.84 -5.31 0.32
C ALA A 282 17.01 -4.34 -0.55
N ARG A 283 15.92 -4.81 -1.14
CA ARG A 283 14.98 -3.98 -1.91
C ARG A 283 14.34 -2.90 -1.03
N MET A 284 13.89 -3.24 0.18
CA MET A 284 13.34 -2.27 1.15
C MET A 284 14.39 -1.25 1.61
N LEU A 285 15.61 -1.71 1.96
CA LEU A 285 16.71 -0.84 2.38
C LEU A 285 17.16 0.13 1.28
N LYS A 286 17.30 -0.34 0.04
CA LYS A 286 17.62 0.52 -1.13
C LYS A 286 16.53 1.53 -1.43
N ALA A 287 15.30 1.20 -1.12
CA ALA A 287 14.16 2.08 -1.25
C ALA A 287 14.02 3.11 -0.10
N GLY A 288 14.87 3.02 0.93
CA GLY A 288 14.85 3.93 2.08
C GLY A 288 13.74 3.66 3.07
N GLU A 289 13.28 2.39 3.18
CA GLU A 289 12.31 1.99 4.19
C GLU A 289 12.82 2.24 5.60
N ASP A 290 11.90 2.51 6.52
CA ASP A 290 12.20 2.65 7.93
C ASP A 290 12.75 1.34 8.52
N ILE A 291 13.99 1.37 8.98
CA ILE A 291 14.67 0.20 9.56
C ILE A 291 13.95 -0.34 10.80
N ILE A 292 13.31 0.53 11.58
CA ILE A 292 12.51 0.13 12.75
C ILE A 292 11.23 -0.59 12.30
N PHE A 293 10.62 -0.14 11.22
CA PHE A 293 9.48 -0.84 10.64
C PHE A 293 9.87 -2.24 10.15
N ILE A 294 11.01 -2.38 9.44
CA ILE A 294 11.52 -3.68 8.99
C ILE A 294 11.75 -4.61 10.20
N ALA A 295 12.43 -4.12 11.25
CA ALA A 295 12.67 -4.90 12.46
C ALA A 295 11.38 -5.38 13.13
N ARG A 296 10.35 -4.53 13.21
CA ARG A 296 9.03 -4.93 13.73
C ARG A 296 8.43 -6.09 12.94
N ARG A 297 8.60 -6.11 11.61
CA ARG A 297 8.10 -7.22 10.78
C ARG A 297 8.86 -8.51 11.03
N ILE A 298 10.16 -8.45 11.25
CA ILE A 298 10.96 -9.60 11.65
C ILE A 298 10.52 -10.14 13.01
N MET A 299 10.30 -9.27 14.02
CA MET A 299 9.80 -9.67 15.35
C MET A 299 8.42 -10.34 15.28
N ILE A 300 7.50 -9.79 14.51
CA ILE A 300 6.16 -10.38 14.33
C ILE A 300 6.29 -11.78 13.70
N CYS A 301 7.07 -11.93 12.63
CA CYS A 301 7.30 -13.21 11.98
C CYS A 301 7.96 -14.24 12.92
N ALA A 302 8.91 -13.80 13.75
CA ALA A 302 9.53 -14.64 14.76
C ALA A 302 8.53 -15.16 15.80
N ALA A 303 7.58 -14.33 16.23
CA ALA A 303 6.55 -14.73 17.20
C ALA A 303 5.41 -15.55 16.57
N GLU A 304 4.96 -15.16 15.36
CA GLU A 304 3.81 -15.74 14.67
C GLU A 304 4.15 -17.07 13.98
N ASP A 305 5.26 -17.08 13.20
CA ASP A 305 5.57 -18.19 12.28
C ASP A 305 6.62 -19.16 12.83
N VAL A 306 7.57 -18.69 13.66
CA VAL A 306 8.54 -19.54 14.36
C VAL A 306 8.01 -19.96 15.72
N GLY A 307 7.52 -19.03 16.52
CA GLY A 307 6.89 -19.30 17.81
C GLY A 307 7.73 -20.18 18.73
N MET A 308 7.09 -21.18 19.31
CA MET A 308 7.74 -22.11 20.24
C MET A 308 8.53 -23.25 19.55
N ALA A 309 8.56 -23.28 18.21
CA ALA A 309 9.47 -24.20 17.51
C ALA A 309 10.94 -23.79 17.70
N ASP A 310 11.22 -22.48 17.83
CA ASP A 310 12.51 -21.94 18.26
C ASP A 310 12.31 -20.63 19.04
N PRO A 311 12.26 -20.69 20.39
CA PRO A 311 12.08 -19.50 21.24
C PRO A 311 13.18 -18.45 21.08
N GLN A 312 14.36 -18.80 20.58
CA GLN A 312 15.47 -17.87 20.36
C GLN A 312 15.17 -16.90 19.20
N ALA A 313 14.30 -17.26 18.27
CA ALA A 313 14.00 -16.40 17.12
C ALA A 313 13.46 -15.02 17.55
N LEU A 314 12.55 -14.98 18.52
CA LEU A 314 12.04 -13.72 19.06
C LEU A 314 13.10 -12.95 19.84
N VAL A 315 13.98 -13.64 20.57
CA VAL A 315 15.11 -13.02 21.29
C VAL A 315 16.07 -12.36 20.32
N VAL A 316 16.47 -13.06 19.26
CA VAL A 316 17.35 -12.52 18.21
C VAL A 316 16.69 -11.32 17.52
N ALA A 317 15.44 -11.44 17.10
CA ALA A 317 14.72 -10.36 16.44
C ALA A 317 14.55 -9.11 17.32
N THR A 318 14.28 -9.31 18.63
CA THR A 318 14.14 -8.19 19.58
C THR A 318 15.48 -7.51 19.84
N ASN A 319 16.56 -8.26 20.05
CA ASN A 319 17.89 -7.69 20.22
C ASN A 319 18.38 -6.96 18.95
N ALA A 320 18.09 -7.50 17.79
CA ALA A 320 18.37 -6.82 16.51
C ALA A 320 17.64 -5.46 16.42
N SER A 321 16.36 -5.40 16.79
CA SER A 321 15.59 -4.14 16.82
C SER A 321 16.23 -3.10 17.78
N LEU A 322 16.63 -3.51 18.98
CA LEU A 322 17.29 -2.62 19.93
C LEU A 322 18.68 -2.16 19.47
N ALA A 323 19.41 -3.01 18.77
CA ALA A 323 20.74 -2.71 18.27
C ALA A 323 20.70 -1.69 17.13
N ILE A 324 19.78 -1.83 16.17
CA ILE A 324 19.67 -0.90 15.04
C ILE A 324 19.30 0.52 15.45
N GLU A 325 18.51 0.69 16.52
CA GLU A 325 18.19 2.02 17.07
C GLU A 325 19.44 2.77 17.55
N ARG A 326 20.46 2.05 18.02
CA ARG A 326 21.70 2.63 18.53
C ARG A 326 22.74 2.86 17.46
N ILE A 327 22.77 1.99 16.44
CA ILE A 327 23.82 1.96 15.43
C ILE A 327 23.42 2.79 14.20
N GLY A 328 22.19 2.66 13.73
CA GLY A 328 21.72 3.35 12.51
C GLY A 328 22.33 2.78 11.22
N MET A 329 21.96 3.40 10.09
CA MET A 329 22.50 3.06 8.79
C MET A 329 23.89 3.69 8.60
N PRO A 330 24.82 3.05 7.83
CA PRO A 330 24.59 1.86 7.01
C PRO A 330 24.73 0.50 7.72
N GLU A 331 25.29 0.44 8.93
CA GLU A 331 25.62 -0.81 9.62
C GLU A 331 24.39 -1.60 10.09
N ALA A 332 23.27 -0.94 10.32
CA ALA A 332 22.00 -1.58 10.67
C ALA A 332 21.55 -2.67 9.68
N GLN A 333 21.96 -2.55 8.39
CA GLN A 333 21.67 -3.57 7.37
C GLN A 333 22.25 -4.94 7.70
N ILE A 334 23.40 -4.98 8.39
CA ILE A 334 24.09 -6.22 8.78
C ILE A 334 23.26 -6.97 9.83
N ILE A 335 22.81 -6.23 10.84
CA ILE A 335 22.00 -6.77 11.96
C ILE A 335 20.62 -7.24 11.46
N LEU A 336 19.99 -6.45 10.57
CA LEU A 336 18.71 -6.83 9.97
C LEU A 336 18.84 -8.10 9.09
N ALA A 337 19.94 -8.23 8.35
CA ALA A 337 20.22 -9.42 7.55
C ALA A 337 20.40 -10.67 8.41
N GLU A 338 21.15 -10.57 9.52
CA GLU A 338 21.32 -11.65 10.50
C GLU A 338 19.97 -12.10 11.07
N ALA A 339 19.18 -11.15 11.57
CA ALA A 339 17.86 -11.46 12.14
C ALA A 339 16.89 -12.07 11.12
N ALA A 340 16.83 -11.53 9.91
CA ALA A 340 15.99 -12.06 8.83
C ALA A 340 16.41 -13.48 8.42
N THR A 341 17.72 -13.72 8.30
CA THR A 341 18.25 -15.04 7.99
C THR A 341 17.94 -16.04 9.10
N TYR A 342 18.11 -15.65 10.37
CA TYR A 342 17.79 -16.50 11.51
C TYR A 342 16.31 -16.93 11.48
N VAL A 343 15.41 -15.95 11.36
CA VAL A 343 13.96 -16.20 11.31
C VAL A 343 13.57 -17.04 10.08
N ALA A 344 14.19 -16.79 8.93
CA ALA A 344 13.93 -17.57 7.72
C ALA A 344 14.38 -19.05 7.87
N THR A 345 15.50 -19.31 8.53
CA THR A 345 16.07 -20.66 8.65
C THR A 345 15.58 -21.43 9.88
N ALA A 346 14.96 -20.76 10.86
CA ALA A 346 14.42 -21.41 12.06
C ALA A 346 13.26 -22.37 11.71
N PRO A 347 13.08 -23.45 12.52
CA PRO A 347 11.89 -24.31 12.39
C PRO A 347 10.61 -23.50 12.62
N LYS A 348 9.54 -23.86 11.95
CA LYS A 348 8.29 -23.06 11.94
C LYS A 348 7.19 -23.73 12.77
N SER A 349 6.50 -22.92 13.58
CA SER A 349 5.25 -23.28 14.24
C SER A 349 4.43 -22.03 14.56
N ASN A 350 3.20 -22.00 14.12
CA ASN A 350 2.24 -20.96 14.47
C ASN A 350 1.27 -21.39 15.58
N ARG A 351 1.59 -22.45 16.34
CA ARG A 351 0.65 -23.05 17.29
C ARG A 351 0.27 -22.13 18.44
N SER A 352 1.20 -21.31 18.96
CA SER A 352 0.90 -20.33 20.00
C SER A 352 -0.02 -19.22 19.47
N TYR A 353 0.20 -18.75 18.24
CA TYR A 353 -0.65 -17.77 17.57
C TYR A 353 -2.07 -18.32 17.33
N MET A 354 -2.17 -19.50 16.73
CA MET A 354 -3.47 -20.14 16.50
C MET A 354 -4.19 -20.46 17.81
N GLY A 355 -3.45 -20.80 18.85
CA GLY A 355 -4.01 -21.04 20.19
C GLY A 355 -4.76 -19.85 20.74
N VAL A 356 -4.18 -18.65 20.66
CA VAL A 356 -4.87 -17.42 21.12
C VAL A 356 -6.04 -17.07 20.19
N VAL A 357 -5.93 -17.28 18.88
CA VAL A 357 -7.03 -17.04 17.93
C VAL A 357 -8.24 -17.90 18.29
N TYR A 358 -8.03 -19.21 18.47
CA TYR A 358 -9.11 -20.12 18.85
C TYR A 358 -9.70 -19.80 20.23
N ALA A 359 -8.87 -19.38 21.19
CA ALA A 359 -9.35 -18.96 22.50
C ALA A 359 -10.21 -17.69 22.41
N MET A 360 -9.82 -16.70 21.59
CA MET A 360 -10.61 -15.49 21.36
C MET A 360 -11.96 -15.80 20.69
N GLU A 361 -11.96 -16.64 19.65
CA GLU A 361 -13.21 -17.10 19.00
C GLU A 361 -14.14 -17.80 20.00
N GLU A 362 -13.57 -18.61 20.92
CA GLU A 362 -14.37 -19.27 21.94
C GLU A 362 -14.98 -18.29 22.92
N VAL A 363 -14.21 -17.31 23.39
CA VAL A 363 -14.71 -16.24 24.27
C VAL A 363 -15.85 -15.44 23.60
N GLU A 364 -15.73 -15.15 22.31
CA GLU A 364 -16.77 -14.48 21.55
C GLU A 364 -18.06 -15.32 21.47
N LYS A 365 -17.94 -16.64 21.31
CA LYS A 365 -19.09 -17.57 21.23
C LYS A 365 -19.76 -17.83 22.57
N SER A 366 -18.95 -18.06 23.59
CA SER A 366 -19.44 -18.51 24.92
C SER A 366 -19.73 -17.34 25.88
N GLY A 367 -19.25 -16.13 25.54
CA GLY A 367 -19.29 -14.99 26.45
C GLY A 367 -18.37 -15.19 27.66
N SER A 368 -18.63 -14.40 28.72
CA SER A 368 -17.83 -14.46 29.97
C SER A 368 -18.33 -15.62 30.84
N LEU A 369 -17.75 -16.81 30.65
CA LEU A 369 -18.04 -17.97 31.49
C LEU A 369 -17.50 -17.80 32.91
N PRO A 370 -18.14 -18.40 33.95
CA PRO A 370 -17.69 -18.30 35.32
C PRO A 370 -16.32 -18.99 35.52
N ILE A 371 -15.44 -18.30 36.24
CA ILE A 371 -14.15 -18.87 36.66
C ILE A 371 -14.41 -19.94 37.73
N PRO A 372 -13.79 -21.13 37.66
CA PRO A 372 -13.88 -22.13 38.72
C PRO A 372 -13.56 -21.54 40.10
N THR A 373 -14.40 -21.86 41.10
CA THR A 373 -14.33 -21.23 42.44
C THR A 373 -12.96 -21.36 43.13
N HIS A 374 -12.30 -22.50 42.95
CA HIS A 374 -10.96 -22.76 43.49
C HIS A 374 -9.86 -21.90 42.86
N LEU A 375 -10.08 -21.34 41.65
CA LEU A 375 -9.15 -20.41 40.98
C LEU A 375 -9.44 -18.95 41.27
N GLN A 376 -10.56 -18.63 41.93
CA GLN A 376 -10.93 -17.24 42.24
C GLN A 376 -10.05 -16.69 43.38
N ASP A 377 -9.79 -15.38 43.33
CA ASP A 377 -8.93 -14.72 44.33
C ASP A 377 -9.46 -14.89 45.76
N ALA A 378 -8.61 -15.43 46.64
CA ALA A 378 -8.91 -15.68 48.04
C ALA A 378 -8.28 -14.67 48.97
N HIS A 379 -7.58 -13.63 48.49
CA HIS A 379 -6.76 -12.73 49.34
C HIS A 379 -7.53 -11.56 49.96
N TYR A 380 -8.84 -11.40 49.69
CA TYR A 380 -9.63 -10.32 50.25
C TYR A 380 -10.56 -10.75 51.40
N LYS A 381 -10.89 -9.80 52.31
CA LYS A 381 -11.79 -10.06 53.41
C LYS A 381 -13.18 -10.47 52.92
N GLY A 382 -13.58 -11.69 53.23
CA GLY A 382 -14.89 -12.26 52.84
C GLY A 382 -14.81 -13.32 51.74
N ALA A 383 -13.68 -13.50 51.08
CA ALA A 383 -13.48 -14.54 50.05
C ALA A 383 -13.86 -15.93 50.57
N ALA A 384 -13.45 -16.29 51.76
CA ALA A 384 -13.78 -17.57 52.42
C ALA A 384 -15.29 -17.78 52.61
N LYS A 385 -16.09 -16.72 52.82
CA LYS A 385 -17.56 -16.83 52.92
C LYS A 385 -18.23 -17.12 51.57
N LEU A 386 -17.54 -16.82 50.48
CA LEU A 386 -17.98 -17.07 49.10
C LEU A 386 -17.40 -18.36 48.52
N GLY A 387 -16.57 -19.07 49.26
CA GLY A 387 -15.89 -20.29 48.83
C GLY A 387 -14.78 -20.06 47.79
N HIS A 388 -14.31 -18.78 47.66
CA HIS A 388 -13.24 -18.47 46.71
C HIS A 388 -11.91 -19.08 47.15
N GLY A 389 -11.24 -19.76 46.27
CA GLY A 389 -9.99 -20.47 46.53
C GLY A 389 -10.15 -21.82 47.20
N ASP A 390 -11.38 -22.22 47.59
CA ASP A 390 -11.61 -23.49 48.26
C ASP A 390 -11.33 -24.67 47.31
N GLY A 391 -10.48 -25.61 47.82
CA GLY A 391 -10.09 -26.80 47.05
C GLY A 391 -8.98 -26.55 46.01
N TYR A 392 -8.36 -25.33 45.98
CA TYR A 392 -7.19 -25.11 45.12
C TYR A 392 -6.01 -25.99 45.53
N LYS A 393 -5.44 -26.71 44.55
CA LYS A 393 -4.26 -27.53 44.74
C LYS A 393 -3.04 -26.75 44.26
N TYR A 394 -2.12 -26.44 45.18
CA TYR A 394 -0.88 -25.72 44.83
C TYR A 394 0.11 -26.67 44.17
N ALA A 395 0.43 -26.45 42.88
CA ALA A 395 1.20 -27.39 42.09
C ALA A 395 2.57 -27.76 42.67
N HIS A 396 3.25 -26.82 43.32
CA HIS A 396 4.56 -27.07 43.95
C HIS A 396 4.52 -28.00 45.16
N ASP A 397 3.35 -28.34 45.69
CA ASP A 397 3.20 -29.36 46.77
C ASP A 397 3.12 -30.78 46.21
N TYR A 398 3.21 -30.95 44.88
CA TYR A 398 3.06 -32.21 44.19
C TYR A 398 4.33 -32.59 43.41
N PRO A 399 4.57 -33.90 43.14
CA PRO A 399 5.70 -34.34 42.34
C PRO A 399 5.74 -33.68 40.97
N ASN A 400 6.94 -33.31 40.53
CA ASN A 400 7.17 -32.63 39.23
C ASN A 400 6.46 -31.25 39.12
N ASP A 401 6.09 -30.64 40.25
CA ASP A 401 5.35 -29.35 40.30
C ASP A 401 4.06 -29.40 39.46
N TYR A 402 3.40 -30.55 39.39
CA TYR A 402 2.22 -30.80 38.58
C TYR A 402 1.11 -31.51 39.35
N VAL A 403 -0.10 -31.04 39.17
CA VAL A 403 -1.30 -31.62 39.72
C VAL A 403 -2.47 -31.51 38.72
N GLU A 404 -3.24 -32.59 38.59
CA GLU A 404 -4.44 -32.57 37.77
C GLU A 404 -5.55 -31.82 38.51
N GLN A 405 -6.01 -30.69 37.96
CA GLN A 405 -7.18 -29.93 38.39
C GLN A 405 -7.78 -29.17 37.19
N GLN A 406 -9.03 -28.75 37.34
CA GLN A 406 -9.74 -28.02 36.29
C GLN A 406 -9.29 -26.54 36.29
N TYR A 407 -8.65 -26.09 35.21
CA TYR A 407 -8.23 -24.69 35.04
C TYR A 407 -9.18 -23.88 34.15
N LEU A 408 -9.75 -24.50 33.11
CA LEU A 408 -10.75 -23.82 32.27
C LEU A 408 -12.12 -23.79 32.98
N PRO A 409 -13.01 -22.86 32.59
CA PRO A 409 -14.43 -22.95 32.94
C PRO A 409 -14.96 -24.38 32.70
N TYR A 410 -15.89 -24.83 33.56
CA TYR A 410 -16.40 -26.21 33.47
C TYR A 410 -17.02 -26.54 32.14
N GLU A 411 -17.66 -25.58 31.48
CA GLU A 411 -18.28 -25.68 30.16
C GLU A 411 -17.26 -25.94 29.05
N LEU A 412 -15.97 -25.60 29.29
CA LEU A 412 -14.87 -25.81 28.37
C LEU A 412 -13.96 -26.99 28.76
N ASN A 413 -14.43 -27.85 29.66
CA ASN A 413 -13.67 -29.02 30.06
C ASN A 413 -13.28 -29.88 28.85
N GLY A 414 -11.98 -30.23 28.77
CA GLY A 414 -11.43 -31.05 27.66
C GLY A 414 -11.11 -30.26 26.40
N LYS A 415 -11.38 -28.95 26.33
CA LYS A 415 -10.91 -28.12 25.20
C LYS A 415 -9.40 -27.89 25.26
N GLU A 416 -8.75 -27.98 24.10
CA GLU A 416 -7.33 -27.70 23.92
C GLU A 416 -7.16 -26.56 22.92
N PHE A 417 -6.57 -25.45 23.34
CA PHE A 417 -6.25 -24.30 22.47
C PHE A 417 -4.83 -24.36 21.93
N TYR A 418 -3.88 -24.92 22.70
CA TYR A 418 -2.49 -25.09 22.33
C TYR A 418 -2.15 -26.56 22.13
N GLN A 419 -1.76 -26.92 20.91
CA GLN A 419 -1.31 -28.25 20.53
C GLN A 419 0.09 -28.13 19.90
N PRO A 420 1.16 -28.49 20.61
CA PRO A 420 2.52 -28.42 20.09
C PRO A 420 2.68 -29.15 18.77
N SER A 421 3.41 -28.54 17.83
CA SER A 421 3.76 -29.20 16.56
C SER A 421 4.84 -30.28 16.77
N GLY A 422 5.23 -30.94 15.68
CA GLY A 422 6.38 -31.83 15.64
C GLY A 422 7.70 -31.13 15.29
N ASN A 423 7.77 -29.78 15.34
CA ASN A 423 8.91 -29.04 14.85
C ASN A 423 9.74 -28.43 15.99
N GLY A 424 11.06 -28.50 15.84
CA GLY A 424 12.02 -27.81 16.72
C GLY A 424 11.84 -28.09 18.21
N TYR A 425 11.81 -27.02 19.01
CA TYR A 425 11.67 -27.13 20.47
C TYR A 425 10.30 -27.64 20.93
N GLU A 426 9.25 -27.50 20.10
CA GLU A 426 7.92 -28.01 20.47
C GLU A 426 7.85 -29.54 20.63
N VAL A 427 8.79 -30.29 20.04
CA VAL A 427 8.94 -31.73 20.32
C VAL A 427 9.20 -31.95 21.82
N LYS A 428 10.15 -31.17 22.39
CA LYS A 428 10.47 -31.25 23.83
C LYS A 428 9.30 -30.82 24.71
N ILE A 429 8.56 -29.80 24.30
CA ILE A 429 7.35 -29.33 24.99
C ILE A 429 6.31 -30.46 25.01
N LYS A 430 6.06 -31.07 23.88
CA LYS A 430 5.10 -32.19 23.74
C LYS A 430 5.47 -33.38 24.61
N ASP A 431 6.75 -33.76 24.61
CA ASP A 431 7.23 -34.86 25.43
C ASP A 431 7.12 -34.52 26.93
N HIS A 432 7.44 -33.29 27.32
CA HIS A 432 7.29 -32.87 28.70
C HIS A 432 5.82 -32.81 29.16
N MET A 433 4.93 -32.26 28.33
CA MET A 433 3.49 -32.25 28.65
C MET A 433 2.92 -33.67 28.79
N LYS A 434 3.37 -34.59 27.94
CA LYS A 434 2.99 -36.01 28.05
C LYS A 434 3.55 -36.65 29.33
N PHE A 435 4.85 -36.40 29.61
CA PHE A 435 5.48 -36.90 30.84
C PHE A 435 4.71 -36.46 32.10
N LEU A 436 4.28 -35.20 32.19
CA LEU A 436 3.51 -34.68 33.31
C LEU A 436 2.17 -35.40 33.45
N LYS A 437 1.43 -35.58 32.35
CA LYS A 437 0.13 -36.31 32.35
C LYS A 437 0.26 -37.79 32.72
N ASP A 438 1.31 -38.47 32.23
CA ASP A 438 1.52 -39.90 32.46
C ASP A 438 1.99 -40.19 33.91
N ASN A 439 2.63 -39.23 34.59
CA ASN A 439 3.21 -39.37 35.95
C ASN A 439 2.38 -38.64 37.03
N VAL A 440 1.08 -38.52 36.82
CA VAL A 440 0.18 -38.00 37.87
C VAL A 440 0.12 -39.02 39.02
N GLU A 441 0.81 -38.76 40.11
CA GLU A 441 0.60 -39.52 41.36
C GLU A 441 -0.75 -39.12 41.96
N LYS A 442 -1.67 -40.06 42.06
CA LYS A 442 -2.88 -39.93 42.87
C LYS A 442 -2.43 -39.95 44.34
N LYS A 443 -2.16 -38.80 44.96
CA LYS A 443 -2.14 -38.74 46.42
C LYS A 443 -3.56 -39.05 46.88
N GLU A 444 -3.81 -40.29 47.35
CA GLU A 444 -4.98 -40.55 48.17
C GLU A 444 -4.89 -39.60 49.39
N LYS A 445 -5.99 -38.88 49.65
CA LYS A 445 -6.08 -38.02 50.82
C LYS A 445 -5.79 -38.84 52.07
N PRO A 446 -4.94 -38.33 53.04
CA PRO A 446 -4.82 -38.94 54.36
C PRO A 446 -6.16 -38.86 55.10
#